data_871631ec91a685986726a7e342cf3e4e
#
_entry.id   871631ec91a685986726a7e342cf3e4e
#
_cell.length_a   1.000
_cell.length_b   1.000
_cell.length_c   1.000
_cell.angle_alpha   90.00
_cell.angle_beta   90.00
_cell.angle_gamma   90.00
#
_symmetry.space_group_name_H-M   'P 1'
#
loop_
_entity.id
_entity.type
_entity.pdbx_description
1 polymer ?
#
loop_
_entity_poly.entity_id
_entity_poly.type
_entity_poly.pdbx_seq_one_letter_code
_entity_poly.pdbx_strand_id
1 'polypeptide(L)'
;MAGPYVLGINSGASLTTALLMLGGFPLMLNNFGLVGSSLLGAFLAAAFMFFVSWRVQQTTGLLLVGLMFASFTGSIESVLQSWASPEQVKQFFLWNMGSLQQLSAAQVPWLLTLFTVALLWSLLLIRSLNAFVLGQDQAFQLGVRTQRVRFSMLAITALMAGSITAYCGPIAFVGLAIPNLGRQLLRTQDHFLLILFCLLFGALFLLGCDILSVYLEPYFSLPINVLTSLIGAPYIAYLVLRRS
;
A
#
# COMPACT_ATOMS: atom_id res chain seq x y z
N MET A 1 -8.43 0.18 -11.80
CA MET A 1 -7.84 0.96 -10.71
C MET A 1 -6.76 0.17 -10.05
N ALA A 2 -5.57 0.77 -9.91
CA ALA A 2 -4.42 0.11 -9.33
C ALA A 2 -4.28 0.54 -7.88
N GLY A 3 -4.22 -0.40 -6.97
CA GLY A 3 -3.85 -0.14 -5.58
C GLY A 3 -2.33 0.06 -5.44
N PRO A 4 -1.84 0.57 -4.29
CA PRO A 4 -0.41 0.81 -4.05
C PRO A 4 0.45 -0.44 -4.20
N TYR A 5 -0.10 -1.59 -3.90
CA TYR A 5 0.56 -2.89 -4.07
C TYR A 5 0.85 -3.20 -5.54
N VAL A 6 -0.11 -2.94 -6.44
CA VAL A 6 0.02 -3.23 -7.89
C VAL A 6 0.95 -2.22 -8.57
N LEU A 7 1.07 -1.00 -8.03
CA LEU A 7 2.00 0.02 -8.53
C LEU A 7 3.45 -0.18 -8.02
N GLY A 8 3.74 -1.24 -7.28
CA GLY A 8 5.10 -1.54 -6.79
C GLY A 8 5.58 -0.63 -5.64
N ILE A 9 4.73 0.24 -5.09
CA ILE A 9 5.10 1.14 -3.98
C ILE A 9 5.45 0.33 -2.73
N ASN A 10 4.63 -0.67 -2.40
CA ASN A 10 4.92 -1.59 -1.29
C ASN A 10 6.20 -2.40 -1.52
N SER A 11 6.46 -2.80 -2.77
CA SER A 11 7.69 -3.53 -3.12
C SER A 11 8.94 -2.67 -2.95
N GLY A 12 8.85 -1.37 -3.25
CA GLY A 12 9.93 -0.43 -2.95
C GLY A 12 10.17 -0.26 -1.45
N ALA A 13 9.09 -0.14 -0.66
CA ALA A 13 9.16 -0.08 0.80
C ALA A 13 9.77 -1.36 1.38
N SER A 14 9.33 -2.54 0.88
CA SER A 14 9.84 -3.84 1.30
C SER A 14 11.33 -4.00 0.97
N LEU A 15 11.75 -3.64 -0.24
CA LEU A 15 13.15 -3.73 -0.66
C LEU A 15 14.10 -2.94 0.25
N THR A 16 13.77 -1.68 0.55
CA THR A 16 14.63 -0.85 1.41
C THR A 16 14.64 -1.32 2.86
N THR A 17 13.52 -1.85 3.34
CA THR A 17 13.46 -2.51 4.65
C THR A 17 14.25 -3.82 4.65
N ALA A 18 14.19 -4.62 3.57
CA ALA A 18 15.01 -5.81 3.40
C ALA A 18 16.51 -5.48 3.40
N LEU A 19 16.91 -4.44 2.67
CA LEU A 19 18.30 -3.96 2.67
C LEU A 19 18.77 -3.58 4.09
N LEU A 20 17.92 -3.00 4.90
CA LEU A 20 18.25 -2.63 6.26
C LEU A 20 18.30 -3.86 7.19
N MET A 21 17.32 -4.76 7.12
CA MET A 21 17.22 -5.92 8.01
C MET A 21 18.22 -7.03 7.64
N LEU A 22 18.38 -7.33 6.34
CA LEU A 22 19.23 -8.40 5.83
C LEU A 22 20.66 -7.93 5.57
N GLY A 23 20.86 -6.62 5.33
CA GLY A 23 22.17 -6.02 5.06
C GLY A 23 23.08 -5.88 6.29
N GLY A 24 22.62 -6.27 7.48
CA GLY A 24 23.44 -6.27 8.68
C GLY A 24 23.75 -4.90 9.28
N PHE A 25 22.79 -3.95 9.21
CA PHE A 25 22.90 -2.62 9.81
C PHE A 25 22.15 -2.53 11.16
N PRO A 26 22.65 -3.17 12.25
CA PRO A 26 21.91 -3.28 13.52
C PRO A 26 21.65 -1.93 14.19
N LEU A 27 22.50 -0.93 13.96
CA LEU A 27 22.34 0.43 14.49
C LEU A 27 21.14 1.19 13.91
N MET A 28 20.63 0.77 12.75
CA MET A 28 19.47 1.38 12.08
C MET A 28 18.17 0.59 12.27
N LEU A 29 18.19 -0.53 13.00
CA LEU A 29 16.98 -1.31 13.33
C LEU A 29 16.08 -0.63 14.38
N ASN A 30 16.37 0.61 14.74
CA ASN A 30 15.47 1.44 15.56
C ASN A 30 14.19 1.75 14.79
N ASN A 31 13.10 2.03 15.53
CA ASN A 31 11.81 2.39 14.95
C ASN A 31 11.91 3.50 13.87
N PHE A 32 12.76 4.50 14.09
CA PHE A 32 13.00 5.57 13.12
C PHE A 32 13.71 5.08 11.84
N GLY A 33 14.63 4.14 11.96
CA GLY A 33 15.34 3.57 10.81
C GLY A 33 14.42 2.72 9.94
N LEU A 34 13.57 1.88 10.54
CA LEU A 34 12.58 1.08 9.82
C LEU A 34 11.57 1.96 9.08
N VAL A 35 11.02 2.97 9.76
CA VAL A 35 10.07 3.90 9.14
C VAL A 35 10.75 4.72 8.04
N GLY A 36 11.94 5.24 8.32
CA GLY A 36 12.72 6.02 7.35
C GLY A 36 13.06 5.21 6.11
N SER A 37 13.54 3.97 6.26
CA SER A 37 13.87 3.10 5.12
C SER A 37 12.62 2.75 4.29
N SER A 38 11.54 2.34 4.94
CA SER A 38 10.29 2.01 4.26
C SER A 38 9.69 3.21 3.51
N LEU A 39 9.68 4.39 4.13
CA LEU A 39 9.23 5.62 3.47
C LEU A 39 10.13 5.98 2.29
N LEU A 40 11.46 5.93 2.44
CA LEU A 40 12.40 6.18 1.35
C LEU A 40 12.14 5.24 0.17
N GLY A 41 11.98 3.94 0.42
CA GLY A 41 11.66 2.96 -0.61
C GLY A 41 10.32 3.22 -1.29
N ALA A 42 9.29 3.54 -0.51
CA ALA A 42 7.97 3.90 -1.04
C ALA A 42 8.03 5.16 -1.93
N PHE A 43 8.76 6.20 -1.50
CA PHE A 43 8.93 7.42 -2.28
C PHE A 43 9.79 7.21 -3.53
N LEU A 44 10.85 6.41 -3.46
CA LEU A 44 11.67 6.07 -4.63
C LEU A 44 10.85 5.28 -5.67
N ALA A 45 10.06 4.30 -5.22
CA ALA A 45 9.15 3.57 -6.10
C ALA A 45 8.07 4.48 -6.70
N ALA A 46 7.48 5.38 -5.89
CA ALA A 46 6.51 6.36 -6.38
C ALA A 46 7.13 7.34 -7.39
N ALA A 47 8.34 7.82 -7.15
CA ALA A 47 9.08 8.68 -8.08
C ALA A 47 9.37 7.93 -9.39
N PHE A 48 9.84 6.68 -9.32
CA PHE A 48 10.02 5.83 -10.49
C PHE A 48 8.72 5.70 -11.30
N MET A 49 7.62 5.34 -10.63
CA MET A 49 6.30 5.21 -11.28
C MET A 49 5.79 6.54 -11.84
N PHE A 50 6.12 7.67 -11.21
CA PHE A 50 5.80 8.99 -11.74
C PHE A 50 6.55 9.27 -13.07
N PHE A 51 7.86 9.00 -13.13
CA PHE A 51 8.65 9.14 -14.37
C PHE A 51 8.15 8.22 -15.48
N VAL A 52 7.84 6.96 -15.15
CA VAL A 52 7.24 6.01 -16.10
C VAL A 52 5.91 6.52 -16.63
N SER A 53 5.07 7.11 -15.75
CA SER A 53 3.75 7.62 -16.13
C SER A 53 3.80 8.78 -17.14
N TRP A 54 4.94 9.45 -17.29
CA TRP A 54 5.14 10.44 -18.36
C TRP A 54 5.27 9.82 -19.74
N ARG A 55 5.88 8.64 -19.82
CA ARG A 55 6.08 7.91 -21.08
C ARG A 55 4.93 6.98 -21.40
N VAL A 56 4.36 6.35 -20.36
CA VAL A 56 3.30 5.35 -20.49
C VAL A 56 1.98 5.97 -20.01
N GLN A 57 1.15 6.39 -20.96
CA GLN A 57 -0.16 7.00 -20.65
C GLN A 57 -1.26 5.94 -20.42
N GLN A 58 -1.06 4.73 -20.94
CA GLN A 58 -2.02 3.63 -20.80
C GLN A 58 -1.96 3.02 -19.39
N THR A 59 -3.12 2.89 -18.76
CA THR A 59 -3.25 2.30 -17.41
C THR A 59 -2.72 0.87 -17.35
N THR A 60 -2.97 0.06 -18.38
CA THR A 60 -2.47 -1.32 -18.46
C THR A 60 -0.94 -1.38 -18.50
N GLY A 61 -0.31 -0.48 -19.25
CA GLY A 61 1.15 -0.38 -19.29
C GLY A 61 1.76 -0.02 -17.92
N LEU A 62 1.13 0.91 -17.19
CA LEU A 62 1.57 1.27 -15.84
C LEU A 62 1.45 0.10 -14.85
N LEU A 63 0.38 -0.70 -14.97
CA LEU A 63 0.20 -1.91 -14.16
C LEU A 63 1.28 -2.94 -14.47
N LEU A 64 1.59 -3.14 -15.74
CA LEU A 64 2.63 -4.08 -16.17
C LEU A 64 4.01 -3.67 -15.62
N VAL A 65 4.37 -2.39 -15.75
CA VAL A 65 5.63 -1.88 -15.20
C VAL A 65 5.69 -2.01 -13.67
N GLY A 66 4.58 -1.75 -12.97
CA GLY A 66 4.49 -1.97 -11.52
C GLY A 66 4.73 -3.43 -11.12
N LEU A 67 4.16 -4.37 -11.88
CA LEU A 67 4.38 -5.80 -11.68
C LEU A 67 5.83 -6.21 -11.95
N MET A 68 6.42 -5.71 -13.05
CA MET A 68 7.83 -5.97 -13.38
C MET A 68 8.76 -5.39 -12.30
N PHE A 69 8.47 -4.20 -11.80
CA PHE A 69 9.22 -3.59 -10.70
C PHE A 69 9.12 -4.44 -9.43
N ALA A 70 7.92 -4.92 -9.08
CA ALA A 70 7.73 -5.82 -7.93
C ALA A 70 8.50 -7.14 -8.09
N SER A 71 8.51 -7.72 -9.29
CA SER A 71 9.29 -8.94 -9.56
C SER A 71 10.80 -8.69 -9.46
N PHE A 72 11.27 -7.56 -9.96
CA PHE A 72 12.67 -7.16 -9.89
C PHE A 72 13.14 -6.95 -8.42
N THR A 73 12.36 -6.20 -7.64
CA THR A 73 12.65 -6.00 -6.21
C THR A 73 12.63 -7.30 -5.43
N GLY A 74 11.65 -8.18 -5.69
CA GLY A 74 11.57 -9.51 -5.08
C GLY A 74 12.78 -10.40 -5.41
N SER A 75 13.32 -10.29 -6.61
CA SER A 75 14.57 -11.01 -6.96
C SER A 75 15.76 -10.50 -6.16
N ILE A 76 15.88 -9.18 -5.95
CA ILE A 76 16.93 -8.59 -5.09
C ILE A 76 16.74 -9.05 -3.64
N GLU A 77 15.52 -9.03 -3.12
CA GLU A 77 15.21 -9.53 -1.78
C GLU A 77 15.64 -11.00 -1.61
N SER A 78 15.41 -11.84 -2.62
CA SER A 78 15.83 -13.26 -2.60
C SER A 78 17.35 -13.41 -2.55
N VAL A 79 18.10 -12.56 -3.27
CA VAL A 79 19.56 -12.54 -3.20
C VAL A 79 20.04 -12.10 -1.83
N LEU A 80 19.44 -11.05 -1.25
CA LEU A 80 19.78 -10.60 0.11
C LEU A 80 19.52 -11.68 1.15
N GLN A 81 18.41 -12.41 1.03
CA GLN A 81 18.09 -13.53 1.93
C GLN A 81 19.10 -14.66 1.83
N SER A 82 19.69 -14.92 0.66
CA SER A 82 20.70 -15.97 0.48
C SER A 82 22.03 -15.66 1.16
N TRP A 83 22.33 -14.39 1.43
CA TRP A 83 23.56 -13.94 2.09
C TRP A 83 23.36 -13.63 3.58
N ALA A 84 22.12 -13.45 4.01
CA ALA A 84 21.78 -13.08 5.38
C ALA A 84 21.88 -14.29 6.34
N SER A 85 22.04 -14.00 7.65
CA SER A 85 21.97 -15.03 8.66
C SER A 85 20.55 -15.61 8.81
N PRO A 86 20.40 -16.87 9.29
CA PRO A 86 19.08 -17.47 9.49
C PRO A 86 18.15 -16.64 10.39
N GLU A 87 18.71 -15.96 11.39
CA GLU A 87 18.00 -15.10 12.33
C GLU A 87 17.44 -13.85 11.63
N GLN A 88 18.23 -13.23 10.77
CA GLN A 88 17.81 -12.07 9.98
C GLN A 88 16.69 -12.46 8.97
N VAL A 89 16.86 -13.60 8.30
CA VAL A 89 15.84 -14.13 7.37
C VAL A 89 14.54 -14.42 8.13
N LYS A 90 14.61 -15.02 9.32
CA LYS A 90 13.44 -15.28 10.17
C LYS A 90 12.75 -13.98 10.58
N GLN A 91 13.49 -12.96 11.01
CA GLN A 91 12.93 -11.66 11.39
C GLN A 91 12.27 -10.95 10.20
N PHE A 92 12.92 -10.94 9.03
CA PHE A 92 12.35 -10.38 7.81
C PHE A 92 11.09 -11.13 7.38
N PHE A 93 11.07 -12.46 7.45
CA PHE A 93 9.91 -13.28 7.14
C PHE A 93 8.72 -12.96 8.04
N LEU A 94 8.94 -12.87 9.37
CA LEU A 94 7.90 -12.51 10.33
C LEU A 94 7.36 -11.09 10.09
N TRP A 95 8.24 -10.14 9.79
CA TRP A 95 7.83 -8.78 9.43
C TRP A 95 7.02 -8.76 8.12
N ASN A 96 7.44 -9.52 7.10
CA ASN A 96 6.76 -9.58 5.80
C ASN A 96 5.39 -10.27 5.87
N MET A 97 5.14 -11.07 6.88
CA MET A 97 3.83 -11.66 7.14
C MET A 97 2.79 -10.65 7.60
N GLY A 98 3.22 -9.51 8.11
CA GLY A 98 2.37 -8.44 8.62
C GLY A 98 1.73 -8.76 9.98
N SER A 99 1.67 -7.74 10.84
CA SER A 99 0.99 -7.82 12.14
C SER A 99 0.58 -6.43 12.60
N LEU A 100 -0.64 -6.28 13.11
CA LEU A 100 -1.09 -5.05 13.77
C LEU A 100 -0.68 -5.01 15.24
N GLN A 101 -0.34 -6.14 15.83
CA GLN A 101 -0.03 -6.28 17.27
C GLN A 101 1.39 -5.83 17.63
N GLN A 102 2.27 -5.66 16.64
CA GLN A 102 3.65 -5.22 16.85
C GLN A 102 3.78 -3.72 17.12
N LEU A 103 2.68 -2.96 16.96
CA LEU A 103 2.66 -1.52 17.21
C LEU A 103 2.79 -1.21 18.70
N SER A 104 3.86 -0.51 19.07
CA SER A 104 4.01 0.03 20.42
C SER A 104 3.20 1.30 20.61
N ALA A 105 2.75 1.59 21.86
CA ALA A 105 2.01 2.81 22.18
C ALA A 105 2.77 4.09 21.79
N ALA A 106 4.11 4.06 21.80
CA ALA A 106 4.95 5.19 21.38
C ALA A 106 4.93 5.46 19.87
N GLN A 107 4.60 4.46 19.05
CA GLN A 107 4.57 4.55 17.57
C GLN A 107 3.22 5.08 17.05
N VAL A 108 2.13 4.85 17.80
CA VAL A 108 0.77 5.23 17.41
C VAL A 108 0.64 6.74 17.10
N PRO A 109 1.16 7.67 17.92
CA PRO A 109 1.05 9.11 17.62
C PRO A 109 1.72 9.51 16.31
N TRP A 110 2.88 8.93 16.00
CA TRP A 110 3.58 9.17 14.75
C TRP A 110 2.81 8.67 13.54
N LEU A 111 2.27 7.46 13.63
CA LEU A 111 1.44 6.88 12.58
C LEU A 111 0.17 7.72 12.35
N LEU A 112 -0.50 8.13 13.45
CA LEU A 112 -1.67 9.00 13.37
C LEU A 112 -1.36 10.36 12.74
N THR A 113 -0.20 10.94 13.04
CA THR A 113 0.22 12.21 12.44
C THR A 113 0.41 12.07 10.93
N LEU A 114 1.16 11.04 10.48
CA LEU A 114 1.38 10.77 9.06
C LEU A 114 0.05 10.47 8.34
N PHE A 115 -0.81 9.69 8.96
CA PHE A 115 -2.14 9.38 8.44
C PHE A 115 -3.01 10.64 8.31
N THR A 116 -3.04 11.49 9.33
CA THR A 116 -3.83 12.72 9.33
C THR A 116 -3.35 13.68 8.24
N VAL A 117 -2.04 13.85 8.08
CA VAL A 117 -1.46 14.67 7.00
C VAL A 117 -1.86 14.13 5.64
N ALA A 118 -1.71 12.82 5.41
CA ALA A 118 -2.08 12.20 4.15
C ALA A 118 -3.59 12.28 3.87
N LEU A 119 -4.42 12.11 4.91
CA LEU A 119 -5.87 12.23 4.81
C LEU A 119 -6.27 13.66 4.44
N LEU A 120 -5.78 14.67 5.15
CA LEU A 120 -6.05 16.08 4.84
C LEU A 120 -5.61 16.43 3.42
N TRP A 121 -4.43 15.96 3.01
CA TRP A 121 -3.96 16.18 1.64
C TRP A 121 -4.87 15.49 0.62
N SER A 122 -5.36 14.28 0.89
CA SER A 122 -6.31 13.59 0.01
C SER A 122 -7.65 14.31 -0.10
N LEU A 123 -8.15 14.88 1.01
CA LEU A 123 -9.39 15.67 1.02
C LEU A 123 -9.28 16.93 0.16
N LEU A 124 -8.13 17.60 0.15
CA LEU A 124 -7.89 18.75 -0.72
C LEU A 124 -7.91 18.40 -2.21
N LEU A 125 -7.63 17.15 -2.57
CA LEU A 125 -7.62 16.68 -3.94
C LEU A 125 -8.98 16.20 -4.45
N ILE A 126 -10.00 16.09 -3.61
CA ILE A 126 -11.31 15.50 -3.97
C ILE A 126 -11.91 16.16 -5.22
N ARG A 127 -11.90 17.49 -5.30
CA ARG A 127 -12.44 18.22 -6.46
C ARG A 127 -11.73 17.84 -7.75
N SER A 128 -10.42 17.77 -7.70
CA SER A 128 -9.60 17.37 -8.84
C SER A 128 -9.82 15.90 -9.22
N LEU A 129 -9.96 15.01 -8.23
CA LEU A 129 -10.24 13.58 -8.43
C LEU A 129 -11.63 13.38 -9.04
N ASN A 130 -12.63 14.12 -8.60
CA ASN A 130 -13.97 14.06 -9.17
C ASN A 130 -13.99 14.55 -10.64
N ALA A 131 -13.17 15.56 -10.98
CA ALA A 131 -13.01 15.98 -12.37
C ALA A 131 -12.37 14.87 -13.24
N PHE A 132 -11.45 14.07 -12.71
CA PHE A 132 -10.85 12.93 -13.44
C PHE A 132 -11.85 11.81 -13.79
N VAL A 133 -12.98 11.73 -13.12
CA VAL A 133 -14.05 10.77 -13.45
C VAL A 133 -14.62 11.04 -14.85
N LEU A 134 -14.64 12.31 -15.27
CA LEU A 134 -15.11 12.73 -16.59
C LEU A 134 -14.10 12.39 -17.71
N GLY A 135 -12.88 12.05 -17.37
CA GLY A 135 -11.78 11.79 -18.29
C GLY A 135 -10.65 12.80 -18.16
N GLN A 136 -9.43 12.40 -18.57
CA GLN A 136 -8.22 13.21 -18.40
C GLN A 136 -8.27 14.51 -19.21
N ASP A 137 -8.76 14.45 -20.44
CA ASP A 137 -8.85 15.62 -21.34
C ASP A 137 -9.88 16.62 -20.85
N GLN A 138 -11.02 16.14 -20.36
CA GLN A 138 -12.07 16.99 -19.80
C GLN A 138 -11.62 17.64 -18.49
N ALA A 139 -10.91 16.89 -17.61
CA ALA A 139 -10.34 17.45 -16.41
C ALA A 139 -9.32 18.56 -16.71
N PHE A 140 -8.52 18.40 -17.76
CA PHE A 140 -7.58 19.42 -18.21
C PHE A 140 -8.31 20.69 -18.70
N GLN A 141 -9.39 20.56 -19.48
CA GLN A 141 -10.22 21.69 -19.93
C GLN A 141 -10.90 22.42 -18.76
N LEU A 142 -11.22 21.71 -17.67
CA LEU A 142 -11.70 22.30 -16.41
C LEU A 142 -10.59 22.97 -15.57
N GLY A 143 -9.38 23.10 -16.12
CA GLY A 143 -8.26 23.77 -15.46
C GLY A 143 -7.50 22.90 -14.44
N VAL A 144 -7.79 21.60 -14.37
CA VAL A 144 -7.07 20.69 -13.46
C VAL A 144 -5.69 20.40 -14.03
N ARG A 145 -4.64 20.70 -13.25
CA ARG A 145 -3.26 20.37 -13.60
C ARG A 145 -3.01 18.88 -13.37
N THR A 146 -3.31 18.07 -14.39
CA THR A 146 -3.32 16.59 -14.33
C THR A 146 -2.05 16.00 -13.77
N GLN A 147 -0.88 16.53 -14.11
CA GLN A 147 0.40 16.05 -13.62
C GLN A 147 0.62 16.32 -12.12
N ARG A 148 0.19 17.49 -11.61
CA ARG A 148 0.29 17.80 -10.17
C ARG A 148 -0.60 16.88 -9.35
N VAL A 149 -1.81 16.62 -9.83
CA VAL A 149 -2.73 15.69 -9.16
C VAL A 149 -2.15 14.28 -9.15
N ARG A 150 -1.62 13.82 -10.28
CA ARG A 150 -0.96 12.49 -10.38
C ARG A 150 0.22 12.36 -9.43
N PHE A 151 1.09 13.37 -9.37
CA PHE A 151 2.20 13.42 -8.41
C PHE A 151 1.70 13.38 -6.97
N SER A 152 0.71 14.22 -6.61
CA SER A 152 0.14 14.26 -5.27
C SER A 152 -0.49 12.92 -4.87
N MET A 153 -1.20 12.26 -5.81
CA MET A 153 -1.77 10.92 -5.54
C MET A 153 -0.68 9.89 -5.23
N LEU A 154 0.40 9.87 -6.01
CA LEU A 154 1.53 8.95 -5.78
C LEU A 154 2.25 9.27 -4.47
N ALA A 155 2.46 10.56 -4.16
CA ALA A 155 3.09 10.99 -2.91
C ALA A 155 2.26 10.62 -1.68
N ILE A 156 0.93 10.87 -1.70
CA ILE A 156 0.01 10.45 -0.63
C ILE A 156 0.04 8.93 -0.47
N THR A 157 0.00 8.20 -1.59
CA THR A 157 0.02 6.73 -1.57
C THR A 157 1.33 6.21 -0.99
N ALA A 158 2.48 6.81 -1.37
CA ALA A 158 3.78 6.44 -0.83
C ALA A 158 3.88 6.75 0.68
N LEU A 159 3.36 7.92 1.11
CA LEU A 159 3.33 8.29 2.52
C LEU A 159 2.50 7.30 3.34
N MET A 160 1.29 6.98 2.90
CA MET A 160 0.40 6.05 3.61
C MET A 160 0.92 4.61 3.56
N ALA A 161 1.25 4.11 2.36
CA ALA A 161 1.72 2.74 2.19
C ALA A 161 3.07 2.52 2.88
N GLY A 162 4.01 3.46 2.71
CA GLY A 162 5.34 3.36 3.33
C GLY A 162 5.28 3.37 4.86
N SER A 163 4.46 4.27 5.46
CA SER A 163 4.31 4.32 6.92
C SER A 163 3.64 3.08 7.49
N ILE A 164 2.56 2.60 6.85
CA ILE A 164 1.87 1.37 7.30
C ILE A 164 2.78 0.16 7.13
N THR A 165 3.44 0.01 5.98
CA THR A 165 4.34 -1.11 5.72
C THR A 165 5.51 -1.16 6.70
N ALA A 166 6.03 0.01 7.12
CA ALA A 166 7.12 0.07 8.09
C ALA A 166 6.77 -0.60 9.43
N TYR A 167 5.57 -0.33 9.93
CA TYR A 167 5.15 -0.79 11.25
C TYR A 167 4.39 -2.12 11.23
N CYS A 168 3.54 -2.31 10.23
CA CYS A 168 2.64 -3.45 10.17
C CYS A 168 3.08 -4.52 9.16
N GLY A 169 4.18 -4.27 8.42
CA GLY A 169 4.53 -5.07 7.26
C GLY A 169 3.63 -4.80 6.05
N PRO A 170 3.91 -5.41 4.90
CA PRO A 170 3.10 -5.25 3.69
C PRO A 170 1.75 -5.96 3.85
N ILE A 171 0.64 -5.21 3.73
CA ILE A 171 -0.72 -5.75 3.76
C ILE A 171 -1.28 -5.72 2.34
N ALA A 172 -1.63 -6.89 1.81
CA ALA A 172 -2.13 -7.05 0.46
C ALA A 172 -3.67 -6.95 0.39
N PHE A 173 -4.18 -6.74 -0.82
CA PHE A 173 -5.59 -6.78 -1.23
C PHE A 173 -6.53 -5.73 -0.64
N VAL A 174 -6.33 -5.22 0.58
CA VAL A 174 -7.23 -4.25 1.24
C VAL A 174 -7.41 -3.00 0.39
N GLY A 175 -6.31 -2.43 -0.11
CA GLY A 175 -6.34 -1.23 -0.96
C GLY A 175 -7.00 -1.43 -2.33
N LEU A 176 -7.25 -2.66 -2.76
CA LEU A 176 -8.01 -2.98 -3.97
C LEU A 176 -9.44 -3.39 -3.66
N ALA A 177 -9.64 -4.26 -2.68
CA ALA A 177 -10.94 -4.84 -2.36
C ALA A 177 -11.91 -3.79 -1.82
N ILE A 178 -11.50 -3.02 -0.80
CA ILE A 178 -12.39 -2.08 -0.11
C ILE A 178 -12.88 -0.94 -1.00
N PRO A 179 -12.04 -0.23 -1.77
CA PRO A 179 -12.55 0.83 -2.67
C PRO A 179 -13.45 0.29 -3.78
N ASN A 180 -13.21 -0.92 -4.29
CA ASN A 180 -14.07 -1.53 -5.28
C ASN A 180 -15.42 -1.95 -4.69
N LEU A 181 -15.42 -2.49 -3.47
CA LEU A 181 -16.64 -2.77 -2.71
C LEU A 181 -17.46 -1.49 -2.48
N GLY A 182 -16.78 -0.41 -2.05
CA GLY A 182 -17.42 0.89 -1.82
C GLY A 182 -18.12 1.43 -3.07
N ARG A 183 -17.49 1.37 -4.23
CA ARG A 183 -18.11 1.79 -5.49
C ARG A 183 -19.34 0.98 -5.88
N GLN A 184 -19.34 -0.31 -5.59
CA GLN A 184 -20.49 -1.17 -5.87
C GLN A 184 -21.64 -0.90 -4.93
N LEU A 185 -21.37 -0.78 -3.64
CA LEU A 185 -22.39 -0.59 -2.61
C LEU A 185 -23.00 0.81 -2.65
N LEU A 186 -22.16 1.82 -2.73
CA LEU A 186 -22.62 3.22 -2.76
C LEU A 186 -23.14 3.65 -4.14
N ARG A 187 -22.80 2.90 -5.20
CA ARG A 187 -23.14 3.24 -6.59
C ARG A 187 -22.77 4.68 -6.96
N THR A 188 -21.70 5.21 -6.39
CA THR A 188 -21.23 6.58 -6.57
C THR A 188 -19.78 6.60 -7.08
N GLN A 189 -19.45 7.68 -7.79
CA GLN A 189 -18.10 8.01 -8.20
C GLN A 189 -17.49 9.15 -7.35
N ASP A 190 -18.26 9.69 -6.40
CA ASP A 190 -17.78 10.77 -5.54
C ASP A 190 -16.68 10.25 -4.60
N HIS A 191 -15.49 10.87 -4.71
CA HIS A 191 -14.33 10.48 -3.95
C HIS A 191 -14.45 10.80 -2.45
N PHE A 192 -15.27 11.77 -2.06
CA PHE A 192 -15.52 12.06 -0.65
C PHE A 192 -16.21 10.89 0.06
N LEU A 193 -17.31 10.40 -0.51
CA LEU A 193 -18.05 9.26 0.02
C LEU A 193 -17.22 7.98 -0.02
N LEU A 194 -16.40 7.81 -1.08
CA LEU A 194 -15.50 6.66 -1.19
C LEU A 194 -14.40 6.68 -0.13
N ILE A 195 -13.79 7.83 0.15
CA ILE A 195 -12.79 7.97 1.22
C ILE A 195 -13.42 7.61 2.56
N LEU A 196 -14.59 8.17 2.88
CA LEU A 196 -15.29 7.89 4.13
C LEU A 196 -15.63 6.40 4.27
N PHE A 197 -16.13 5.80 3.19
CA PHE A 197 -16.40 4.36 3.15
C PHE A 197 -15.12 3.55 3.39
N CYS A 198 -14.04 3.87 2.69
CA CYS A 198 -12.76 3.16 2.83
C CYS A 198 -12.19 3.27 4.25
N LEU A 199 -12.34 4.43 4.91
CA LEU A 199 -11.93 4.61 6.31
C LEU A 199 -12.70 3.70 7.25
N LEU A 200 -14.04 3.70 7.18
CA LEU A 200 -14.89 2.94 8.08
C LEU A 200 -14.82 1.44 7.79
N PHE A 201 -15.10 1.05 6.56
CA PHE A 201 -15.14 -0.37 6.18
C PHE A 201 -13.75 -1.00 6.10
N GLY A 202 -12.73 -0.24 5.72
CA GLY A 202 -11.35 -0.70 5.75
C GLY A 202 -10.88 -1.00 7.18
N ALA A 203 -11.19 -0.11 8.12
CA ALA A 203 -10.88 -0.33 9.54
C ALA A 203 -11.64 -1.53 10.10
N LEU A 204 -12.95 -1.64 9.84
CA LEU A 204 -13.77 -2.79 10.29
C LEU A 204 -13.27 -4.12 9.70
N PHE A 205 -12.89 -4.12 8.42
CA PHE A 205 -12.36 -5.32 7.76
C PHE A 205 -11.03 -5.76 8.38
N LEU A 206 -10.10 -4.80 8.58
CA LEU A 206 -8.79 -5.10 9.19
C LEU A 206 -8.94 -5.56 10.65
N LEU A 207 -9.80 -4.90 11.45
CA LEU A 207 -10.10 -5.32 12.82
C LEU A 207 -10.70 -6.73 12.83
N GLY A 208 -11.62 -7.03 11.91
CA GLY A 208 -12.18 -8.39 11.78
C GLY A 208 -11.11 -9.43 11.45
N CYS A 209 -10.18 -9.13 10.55
CA CYS A 209 -9.05 -10.01 10.24
C CYS A 209 -8.12 -10.18 11.45
N ASP A 210 -7.85 -9.12 12.20
CA ASP A 210 -6.98 -9.16 13.38
C ASP A 210 -7.60 -9.98 14.51
N ILE A 211 -8.89 -9.76 14.82
CA ILE A 211 -9.64 -10.57 15.80
C ILE A 211 -9.62 -12.04 15.41
N LEU A 212 -9.82 -12.35 14.12
CA LEU A 212 -9.78 -13.72 13.63
C LEU A 212 -8.38 -14.33 13.74
N SER A 213 -7.33 -13.54 13.47
CA SER A 213 -5.94 -13.94 13.65
C SER A 213 -5.65 -14.32 15.11
N VAL A 214 -6.04 -13.47 16.06
CA VAL A 214 -5.86 -13.70 17.50
C VAL A 214 -6.67 -14.92 17.98
N TYR A 215 -7.90 -15.05 17.51
CA TYR A 215 -8.76 -16.18 17.89
C TYR A 215 -8.21 -17.53 17.41
N LEU A 216 -7.58 -17.55 16.25
CA LEU A 216 -7.00 -18.77 15.68
C LEU A 216 -5.56 -19.04 16.16
N GLU A 217 -4.89 -18.08 16.80
CA GLU A 217 -3.49 -18.21 17.25
C GLU A 217 -3.21 -19.47 18.09
N PRO A 218 -4.10 -19.94 19.01
CA PRO A 218 -3.87 -21.17 19.76
C PRO A 218 -3.81 -22.44 18.90
N TYR A 219 -4.40 -22.39 17.69
CA TYR A 219 -4.46 -23.52 16.77
C TYR A 219 -3.52 -23.36 15.58
N PHE A 220 -3.45 -22.13 15.03
CA PHE A 220 -2.66 -21.78 13.86
C PHE A 220 -2.22 -20.33 13.96
N SER A 221 -0.93 -20.05 13.85
CA SER A 221 -0.45 -18.67 13.70
C SER A 221 -0.74 -18.17 12.28
N LEU A 222 -1.90 -17.52 12.10
CA LEU A 222 -2.30 -16.94 10.82
C LEU A 222 -2.00 -15.44 10.79
N PRO A 223 -0.96 -15.03 10.06
CA PRO A 223 -0.64 -13.62 9.89
C PRO A 223 -1.76 -12.86 9.18
N ILE A 224 -1.89 -11.56 9.46
CA ILE A 224 -2.97 -10.74 8.91
C ILE A 224 -2.96 -10.70 7.38
N ASN A 225 -1.77 -10.73 6.75
CA ASN A 225 -1.62 -10.73 5.31
C ASN A 225 -2.20 -11.99 4.65
N VAL A 226 -2.13 -13.14 5.33
CA VAL A 226 -2.75 -14.39 4.85
C VAL A 226 -4.27 -14.26 4.86
N LEU A 227 -4.86 -13.76 5.96
CA LEU A 227 -6.30 -13.57 6.08
C LEU A 227 -6.85 -12.55 5.08
N THR A 228 -6.18 -11.39 4.95
CA THR A 228 -6.60 -10.38 3.97
C THR A 228 -6.49 -10.87 2.53
N SER A 229 -5.48 -11.70 2.22
CA SER A 229 -5.31 -12.30 0.90
C SER A 229 -6.37 -13.38 0.63
N LEU A 230 -6.66 -14.21 1.61
CA LEU A 230 -7.61 -15.32 1.50
C LEU A 230 -9.04 -14.82 1.27
N ILE A 231 -9.39 -13.67 1.85
CA ILE A 231 -10.71 -13.04 1.66
C ILE A 231 -10.68 -12.11 0.42
N GLY A 232 -9.61 -11.31 0.28
CA GLY A 232 -9.53 -10.27 -0.74
C GLY A 232 -9.32 -10.80 -2.15
N ALA A 233 -8.47 -11.83 -2.34
CA ALA A 233 -8.17 -12.35 -3.67
C ALA A 233 -9.41 -13.01 -4.34
N PRO A 234 -10.17 -13.91 -3.69
CA PRO A 234 -11.39 -14.46 -4.27
C PRO A 234 -12.45 -13.40 -4.58
N TYR A 235 -12.58 -12.40 -3.70
CA TYR A 235 -13.50 -11.28 -3.94
C TYR A 235 -13.14 -10.49 -5.20
N ILE A 236 -11.85 -10.17 -5.38
CA ILE A 236 -11.41 -9.45 -6.57
C ILE A 236 -11.57 -10.31 -7.83
N ALA A 237 -11.23 -11.60 -7.76
CA ALA A 237 -11.43 -12.53 -8.87
C ALA A 237 -12.89 -12.60 -9.30
N TYR A 238 -13.82 -12.76 -8.34
CA TYR A 238 -15.27 -12.72 -8.59
C TYR A 238 -15.71 -11.42 -9.27
N LEU A 239 -15.14 -10.29 -8.81
CA LEU A 239 -15.49 -8.97 -9.32
C LEU A 239 -15.03 -8.77 -10.77
N VAL A 240 -13.85 -9.28 -11.13
CA VAL A 240 -13.32 -9.25 -12.50
C VAL A 240 -14.17 -10.11 -13.43
N LEU A 241 -14.49 -11.35 -13.01
CA LEU A 241 -15.33 -12.27 -13.80
C LEU A 241 -16.75 -11.74 -14.05
N ARG A 242 -17.32 -11.00 -13.10
CA ARG A 242 -18.66 -10.41 -13.26
C ARG A 242 -18.69 -9.21 -14.21
N ARG A 243 -17.55 -8.56 -14.45
CA ARG A 243 -17.43 -7.39 -15.33
C ARG A 243 -17.05 -7.75 -16.77
N SER A 244 -16.60 -8.99 -17.02
CA SER A 244 -16.38 -9.59 -18.34
C SER A 244 -17.71 -10.08 -18.91
#